data_655a167a0610008794c44dbe2bf3f522
#
_entry.id   655a167a0610008794c44dbe2bf3f522
#
_cell.length_a   1.000
_cell.length_b   1.000
_cell.length_c   1.000
_cell.angle_alpha   90.00
_cell.angle_beta   90.00
_cell.angle_gamma   90.00
#
_symmetry.space_group_name_H-M   'P 1'
#
loop_
_entity.id
_entity.type
_entity.pdbx_description
1 polymer ?
#
loop_
_entity_poly.entity_id
_entity_poly.type
_entity_poly.pdbx_seq_one_letter_code
_entity_poly.pdbx_strand_id
1 'polypeptide(L)'
;MHISFNNGKFMAFAHRGGTEFAPENTYEAFSAAVETGYKYLETDVHPNADEKLMAFHDPTLDRVTNYKGKIRDFTSKELKKIRVNDKFQIPFLEDLLDSFSQNYFSIDMKSDESVIPLIKLVRKMNAIDRVCFASFNQQRLDYVREEFSNKCISSMGPKEIVKTKLCSIFNIKHNVCLLYTTDAADEGL
;
A
#
# COMPACT_ATOMS: atom_id res chain seq x y z
N MET A 1 -1.51 -6.19 22.15
CA MET A 1 -0.18 -5.55 22.26
C MET A 1 -0.02 -4.76 20.98
N HIS A 2 -0.23 -3.45 21.02
CA HIS A 2 -0.04 -2.65 19.79
C HIS A 2 1.46 -2.62 19.48
N ILE A 3 1.86 -3.29 18.44
CA ILE A 3 3.21 -3.13 17.92
C ILE A 3 3.26 -1.70 17.40
N SER A 4 3.99 -0.86 18.10
CA SER A 4 4.34 0.46 17.60
C SER A 4 5.20 0.22 16.37
N PHE A 5 4.71 0.59 15.20
CA PHE A 5 5.51 0.62 13.96
C PHE A 5 6.81 1.42 14.20
N ASN A 6 6.79 2.27 15.20
CA ASN A 6 7.92 3.12 15.53
C ASN A 6 8.16 3.22 17.05
N ASN A 7 9.23 2.66 17.51
CA ASN A 7 9.77 2.90 18.86
C ASN A 7 10.54 4.22 18.93
N GLY A 8 10.05 5.30 18.31
CA GLY A 8 10.72 6.61 18.26
C GLY A 8 11.87 6.69 17.25
N LYS A 9 12.04 5.70 16.38
CA LYS A 9 13.07 5.68 15.33
C LYS A 9 12.52 6.17 14.01
N PHE A 10 13.38 6.75 13.17
CA PHE A 10 13.05 7.10 11.80
C PHE A 10 12.65 5.86 11.00
N MET A 11 11.52 5.95 10.27
CA MET A 11 11.03 4.88 9.39
C MET A 11 11.19 5.35 7.95
N ALA A 12 12.05 4.67 7.18
CA ALA A 12 12.17 4.87 5.75
C ALA A 12 11.35 3.80 5.03
N PHE A 13 10.40 4.22 4.21
CA PHE A 13 9.59 3.35 3.37
C PHE A 13 10.17 3.29 1.96
N ALA A 14 10.31 2.08 1.43
CA ALA A 14 10.60 1.88 0.01
C ALA A 14 9.31 2.07 -0.79
N HIS A 15 9.08 3.29 -1.30
CA HIS A 15 7.91 3.68 -2.07
C HIS A 15 7.79 2.84 -3.33
N ARG A 16 6.64 2.16 -3.53
CA ARG A 16 6.39 1.20 -4.62
C ARG A 16 7.48 0.12 -4.75
N GLY A 17 8.02 -0.32 -3.60
CA GLY A 17 9.12 -1.27 -3.55
C GLY A 17 10.51 -0.66 -3.78
N GLY A 18 10.61 0.64 -4.06
CA GLY A 18 11.87 1.31 -4.44
C GLY A 18 12.16 1.20 -5.94
N THR A 19 12.34 2.33 -6.60
CA THR A 19 12.42 2.40 -8.09
C THR A 19 13.85 2.55 -8.61
N GLU A 20 14.84 2.49 -7.74
CA GLU A 20 16.23 2.71 -8.12
C GLU A 20 16.81 1.53 -8.95
N PHE A 21 16.44 0.30 -8.59
CA PHE A 21 17.03 -0.92 -9.19
C PHE A 21 16.07 -1.69 -10.09
N ALA A 22 14.77 -1.48 -9.95
CA ALA A 22 13.76 -2.14 -10.76
C ALA A 22 12.50 -1.26 -10.86
N PRO A 23 11.61 -1.51 -11.84
CA PRO A 23 10.37 -0.76 -11.98
C PRO A 23 9.47 -0.86 -10.75
N GLU A 24 8.69 0.19 -10.52
CA GLU A 24 7.73 0.29 -9.42
C GLU A 24 6.83 -0.95 -9.29
N ASN A 25 6.51 -1.31 -8.04
CA ASN A 25 5.59 -2.41 -7.71
C ASN A 25 5.96 -3.76 -8.33
N THR A 26 7.24 -4.02 -8.63
CA THR A 26 7.73 -5.34 -9.09
C THR A 26 8.37 -6.11 -7.94
N TYR A 27 8.34 -7.43 -7.99
CA TYR A 27 8.99 -8.29 -7.00
C TYR A 27 10.48 -7.94 -6.85
N GLU A 28 11.15 -7.66 -7.96
CA GLU A 28 12.56 -7.30 -8.01
C GLU A 28 12.86 -5.96 -7.30
N ALA A 29 11.94 -4.98 -7.39
CA ALA A 29 12.06 -3.73 -6.65
C ALA A 29 12.01 -3.98 -5.14
N PHE A 30 11.02 -4.75 -4.67
CA PHE A 30 10.91 -5.12 -3.26
C PHE A 30 12.12 -5.92 -2.77
N SER A 31 12.62 -6.88 -3.57
CA SER A 31 13.81 -7.68 -3.23
C SER A 31 15.03 -6.78 -3.05
N ALA A 32 15.29 -5.89 -4.00
CA ALA A 32 16.41 -4.95 -3.93
C ALA A 32 16.30 -4.03 -2.70
N ALA A 33 15.11 -3.52 -2.39
CA ALA A 33 14.90 -2.70 -1.19
C ALA A 33 15.22 -3.48 0.10
N VAL A 34 14.77 -4.73 0.19
CA VAL A 34 15.05 -5.59 1.36
C VAL A 34 16.55 -5.89 1.47
N GLU A 35 17.21 -6.20 0.36
CA GLU A 35 18.66 -6.46 0.31
C GLU A 35 19.49 -5.22 0.74
N THR A 36 19.00 -4.01 0.45
CA THR A 36 19.62 -2.75 0.93
C THR A 36 19.27 -2.38 2.37
N GLY A 37 18.44 -3.19 3.05
CA GLY A 37 18.14 -3.05 4.47
C GLY A 37 16.83 -2.34 4.81
N TYR A 38 15.97 -2.04 3.83
CA TYR A 38 14.65 -1.50 4.12
C TYR A 38 13.79 -2.51 4.88
N LYS A 39 13.21 -2.06 5.99
CA LYS A 39 12.26 -2.84 6.79
C LYS A 39 10.82 -2.53 6.47
N TYR A 40 10.57 -1.34 5.94
CA TYR A 40 9.25 -0.83 5.62
C TYR A 40 9.12 -0.72 4.11
N LEU A 41 8.13 -1.39 3.56
CA LEU A 41 7.82 -1.42 2.14
C LEU A 41 6.47 -0.73 1.92
N GLU A 42 6.34 -0.06 0.82
CA GLU A 42 5.08 0.56 0.46
C GLU A 42 4.65 0.04 -0.91
N THR A 43 3.34 -0.15 -1.11
CA THR A 43 2.75 -0.62 -2.36
C THR A 43 1.32 -0.14 -2.52
N ASP A 44 0.90 -0.03 -3.76
CA ASP A 44 -0.45 0.28 -4.18
C ASP A 44 -1.19 -0.99 -4.58
N VAL A 45 -2.51 -1.06 -4.38
CA VAL A 45 -3.26 -2.25 -4.76
C VAL A 45 -4.54 -1.95 -5.52
N HIS A 46 -4.76 -2.76 -6.55
CA HIS A 46 -6.02 -2.90 -7.26
C HIS A 46 -6.44 -4.37 -7.32
N PRO A 47 -7.75 -4.68 -7.24
CA PRO A 47 -8.23 -6.03 -7.53
C PRO A 47 -8.25 -6.26 -9.04
N ASN A 48 -7.99 -7.49 -9.45
CA ASN A 48 -8.20 -7.97 -10.81
C ASN A 48 -9.60 -8.57 -10.98
N ALA A 49 -9.91 -9.15 -12.14
CA ALA A 49 -11.21 -9.75 -12.43
C ALA A 49 -11.55 -10.96 -11.53
N ASP A 50 -10.53 -11.60 -10.92
CA ASP A 50 -10.70 -12.72 -9.98
C ASP A 50 -10.72 -12.24 -8.52
N GLU A 51 -10.88 -10.95 -8.26
CA GLU A 51 -10.80 -10.32 -6.92
C GLU A 51 -9.46 -10.55 -6.20
N LYS A 52 -8.38 -10.89 -6.94
CA LYS A 52 -7.03 -10.98 -6.42
C LYS A 52 -6.38 -9.60 -6.42
N LEU A 53 -5.75 -9.23 -5.33
CA LEU A 53 -5.03 -7.95 -5.24
C LEU A 53 -3.68 -8.03 -5.96
N MET A 54 -3.50 -7.10 -6.88
CA MET A 54 -2.26 -6.90 -7.62
C MET A 54 -1.53 -5.69 -7.05
N ALA A 55 -0.22 -5.77 -6.89
CA ALA A 55 0.61 -4.61 -6.59
C ALA A 55 0.77 -3.77 -7.86
N PHE A 56 0.03 -2.66 -7.92
CA PHE A 56 -0.02 -1.81 -9.12
C PHE A 56 -0.62 -0.45 -8.77
N HIS A 57 -0.01 0.64 -9.28
CA HIS A 57 -0.41 2.00 -8.92
C HIS A 57 -1.64 2.47 -9.70
N ASP A 58 -1.58 2.41 -11.03
CA ASP A 58 -2.61 2.99 -11.89
C ASP A 58 -3.84 2.07 -12.01
N PRO A 59 -5.02 2.61 -12.25
CA PRO A 59 -6.20 1.79 -12.54
C PRO A 59 -6.10 1.07 -13.90
N THR A 60 -5.17 1.51 -14.77
CA THR A 60 -4.95 0.96 -16.12
C THR A 60 -3.51 0.53 -16.32
N LEU A 61 -3.31 -0.43 -17.24
CA LEU A 61 -2.00 -1.00 -17.56
C LEU A 61 -1.12 -0.11 -18.43
N ASP A 62 -1.66 0.99 -18.95
CA ASP A 62 -1.17 1.75 -20.10
C ASP A 62 0.20 2.41 -19.90
N ARG A 63 0.52 2.87 -18.68
CA ARG A 63 1.73 3.66 -18.41
C ARG A 63 3.01 2.81 -18.36
N VAL A 64 2.94 1.67 -17.71
CA VAL A 64 4.14 0.87 -17.40
C VAL A 64 4.17 -0.49 -18.10
N THR A 65 3.16 -0.81 -18.92
CA THR A 65 3.12 -2.04 -19.72
C THR A 65 2.81 -1.75 -21.20
N ASN A 66 3.02 -2.74 -22.07
CA ASN A 66 2.61 -2.68 -23.45
C ASN A 66 1.14 -3.06 -23.70
N TYR A 67 0.37 -3.29 -22.64
CA TYR A 67 -1.06 -3.55 -22.67
C TYR A 67 -1.87 -2.32 -22.29
N LYS A 68 -3.13 -2.30 -22.74
CA LYS A 68 -4.09 -1.22 -22.45
C LYS A 68 -5.34 -1.78 -21.79
N GLY A 69 -5.95 -0.96 -20.93
CA GLY A 69 -7.19 -1.29 -20.26
C GLY A 69 -7.05 -1.35 -18.74
N LYS A 70 -8.18 -1.47 -18.06
CA LYS A 70 -8.21 -1.46 -16.59
C LYS A 70 -7.75 -2.80 -16.04
N ILE A 71 -6.88 -2.77 -15.03
CA ILE A 71 -6.37 -3.98 -14.38
C ILE A 71 -7.48 -4.90 -13.85
N ARG A 72 -8.60 -4.33 -13.42
CA ARG A 72 -9.79 -5.04 -12.93
C ARG A 72 -10.52 -5.88 -14.00
N ASP A 73 -10.27 -5.62 -15.27
CA ASP A 73 -10.95 -6.32 -16.38
C ASP A 73 -10.18 -7.59 -16.81
N PHE A 74 -8.98 -7.82 -16.27
CA PHE A 74 -8.12 -8.96 -16.59
C PHE A 74 -8.14 -10.01 -15.49
N THR A 75 -8.18 -11.27 -15.89
CA THR A 75 -8.01 -12.41 -14.97
C THR A 75 -6.57 -12.56 -14.53
N SER A 76 -6.34 -13.30 -13.43
CA SER A 76 -5.00 -13.65 -12.96
C SER A 76 -4.16 -14.36 -14.03
N LYS A 77 -4.82 -15.20 -14.86
CA LYS A 77 -4.16 -15.92 -15.96
C LYS A 77 -3.67 -15.00 -17.07
N GLU A 78 -4.41 -13.94 -17.34
CA GLU A 78 -4.06 -12.94 -18.35
C GLU A 78 -2.95 -12.02 -17.82
N LEU A 79 -3.08 -11.50 -16.58
CA LEU A 79 -2.08 -10.65 -15.95
C LEU A 79 -0.72 -11.35 -15.81
N LYS A 80 -0.69 -12.67 -15.58
CA LYS A 80 0.57 -13.43 -15.56
C LYS A 80 1.36 -13.38 -16.87
N LYS A 81 0.74 -13.00 -17.99
CA LYS A 81 1.40 -12.86 -19.30
C LYS A 81 1.86 -11.44 -19.59
N ILE A 82 1.31 -10.47 -18.89
CA ILE A 82 1.62 -9.04 -19.05
C ILE A 82 2.91 -8.72 -18.30
N ARG A 83 3.71 -7.81 -18.86
CA ARG A 83 5.01 -7.43 -18.28
C ARG A 83 5.09 -5.92 -18.10
N VAL A 84 5.57 -5.53 -16.94
CA VAL A 84 6.03 -4.17 -16.66
C VAL A 84 7.36 -3.98 -17.38
N ASN A 85 7.49 -2.92 -18.17
CA ASN A 85 8.68 -2.61 -19.00
C ASN A 85 9.16 -3.84 -19.79
N ASP A 86 8.23 -4.62 -20.37
CA ASP A 86 8.44 -5.82 -21.19
C ASP A 86 9.20 -6.98 -20.52
N LYS A 87 9.52 -6.88 -19.25
CA LYS A 87 10.36 -7.83 -18.53
C LYS A 87 9.75 -8.38 -17.24
N PHE A 88 9.23 -7.53 -16.38
CA PHE A 88 8.87 -7.87 -15.01
C PHE A 88 7.39 -8.27 -14.88
N GLN A 89 7.09 -9.19 -13.99
CA GLN A 89 5.69 -9.56 -13.70
C GLN A 89 5.02 -8.53 -12.80
N ILE A 90 3.70 -8.40 -12.95
CA ILE A 90 2.86 -7.70 -11.96
C ILE A 90 2.63 -8.70 -10.82
N PRO A 91 3.13 -8.44 -9.59
CA PRO A 91 3.01 -9.41 -8.50
C PRO A 91 1.62 -9.38 -7.87
N PHE A 92 1.21 -10.53 -7.34
CA PHE A 92 0.10 -10.57 -6.40
C PHE A 92 0.56 -10.03 -5.04
N LEU A 93 -0.29 -9.28 -4.37
CA LEU A 93 -0.01 -8.82 -3.01
C LEU A 93 0.21 -9.99 -2.05
N GLU A 94 -0.51 -11.10 -2.23
CA GLU A 94 -0.36 -12.31 -1.43
C GLU A 94 1.07 -12.86 -1.51
N ASP A 95 1.64 -12.91 -2.73
CA ASP A 95 3.00 -13.40 -2.95
C ASP A 95 4.06 -12.47 -2.33
N LEU A 96 3.84 -11.15 -2.38
CA LEU A 96 4.73 -10.18 -1.74
C LEU A 96 4.69 -10.32 -0.21
N LEU A 97 3.49 -10.40 0.38
CA LEU A 97 3.33 -10.56 1.82
C LEU A 97 3.94 -11.88 2.34
N ASP A 98 3.89 -12.94 1.54
CA ASP A 98 4.50 -14.22 1.89
C ASP A 98 6.02 -14.15 1.79
N SER A 99 6.54 -13.70 0.65
CA SER A 99 7.99 -13.63 0.38
C SER A 99 8.72 -12.70 1.34
N PHE A 100 8.11 -11.58 1.71
CA PHE A 100 8.69 -10.58 2.61
C PHE A 100 8.02 -10.61 4.00
N SER A 101 7.89 -11.80 4.56
CA SER A 101 7.16 -12.05 5.82
C SER A 101 7.74 -11.34 7.04
N GLN A 102 9.01 -10.91 7.01
CA GLN A 102 9.68 -10.17 8.08
C GLN A 102 9.58 -8.64 7.91
N ASN A 103 8.98 -8.17 6.83
CA ASN A 103 8.87 -6.76 6.52
C ASN A 103 7.48 -6.21 6.89
N TYR A 104 7.43 -4.91 7.13
CA TYR A 104 6.21 -4.14 7.33
C TYR A 104 5.77 -3.54 6.01
N PHE A 105 4.47 -3.56 5.76
CA PHE A 105 3.90 -3.02 4.53
C PHE A 105 2.95 -1.86 4.82
N SER A 106 3.13 -0.73 4.12
CA SER A 106 2.08 0.26 3.90
C SER A 106 1.39 -0.06 2.58
N ILE A 107 0.07 -0.29 2.61
CA ILE A 107 -0.68 -0.73 1.44
C ILE A 107 -1.75 0.30 1.12
N ASP A 108 -1.58 1.02 0.01
CA ASP A 108 -2.56 2.01 -0.45
C ASP A 108 -3.69 1.35 -1.25
N MET A 109 -4.90 1.50 -0.73
CA MET A 109 -6.13 1.05 -1.37
C MET A 109 -6.57 2.06 -2.43
N LYS A 110 -6.21 1.82 -3.70
CA LYS A 110 -6.48 2.76 -4.80
C LYS A 110 -7.95 2.82 -5.23
N SER A 111 -8.75 1.80 -4.93
CA SER A 111 -10.17 1.74 -5.29
C SER A 111 -11.02 1.20 -4.14
N ASP A 112 -12.34 1.45 -4.16
CA ASP A 112 -13.26 0.94 -3.15
C ASP A 112 -13.34 -0.59 -3.19
N GLU A 113 -13.20 -1.16 -4.38
CA GLU A 113 -13.21 -2.60 -4.60
C GLU A 113 -11.98 -3.31 -4.01
N SER A 114 -10.89 -2.59 -3.71
CA SER A 114 -9.69 -3.16 -3.07
C SER A 114 -9.86 -3.39 -1.57
N VAL A 115 -10.81 -2.73 -0.92
CA VAL A 115 -10.94 -2.69 0.55
C VAL A 115 -11.27 -4.06 1.14
N ILE A 116 -12.36 -4.68 0.69
CA ILE A 116 -12.81 -5.99 1.21
C ILE A 116 -11.80 -7.10 0.89
N PRO A 117 -11.25 -7.21 -0.35
CA PRO A 117 -10.20 -8.18 -0.64
C PRO A 117 -8.96 -8.01 0.25
N LEU A 118 -8.55 -6.75 0.54
CA LEU A 118 -7.39 -6.50 1.41
C LEU A 118 -7.65 -6.95 2.85
N ILE A 119 -8.81 -6.62 3.42
CA ILE A 119 -9.20 -7.07 4.77
C ILE A 119 -9.18 -8.61 4.86
N LYS A 120 -9.78 -9.28 3.87
CA LYS A 120 -9.80 -10.75 3.81
C LYS A 120 -8.40 -11.34 3.72
N LEU A 121 -7.54 -10.76 2.89
CA LEU A 121 -6.17 -11.23 2.71
C LEU A 121 -5.34 -11.04 3.99
N VAL A 122 -5.40 -9.87 4.61
CA VAL A 122 -4.68 -9.59 5.87
C VAL A 122 -5.11 -10.54 6.99
N ARG A 123 -6.43 -10.83 7.10
CA ARG A 123 -6.94 -11.82 8.06
C ARG A 123 -6.45 -13.23 7.73
N LYS A 124 -6.55 -13.66 6.47
CA LYS A 124 -6.09 -14.99 6.01
C LYS A 124 -4.62 -15.24 6.32
N MET A 125 -3.78 -14.24 6.12
CA MET A 125 -2.34 -14.33 6.32
C MET A 125 -1.89 -14.01 7.76
N ASN A 126 -2.83 -13.65 8.65
CA ASN A 126 -2.54 -13.18 10.00
C ASN A 126 -1.50 -12.03 10.02
N ALA A 127 -1.63 -11.09 9.06
CA ALA A 127 -0.64 -10.05 8.80
C ALA A 127 -0.97 -8.70 9.44
N ILE A 128 -1.97 -8.62 10.33
CA ILE A 128 -2.47 -7.36 10.91
C ILE A 128 -1.38 -6.55 11.62
N ASP A 129 -0.43 -7.22 12.27
CA ASP A 129 0.61 -6.58 13.06
C ASP A 129 1.73 -5.95 12.20
N ARG A 130 1.76 -6.24 10.90
CA ARG A 130 2.79 -5.77 9.97
C ARG A 130 2.23 -5.04 8.75
N VAL A 131 0.93 -4.77 8.72
CA VAL A 131 0.27 -4.04 7.63
C VAL A 131 -0.29 -2.72 8.16
N CYS A 132 0.07 -1.64 7.50
CA CYS A 132 -0.55 -0.33 7.61
C CYS A 132 -1.49 -0.13 6.42
N PHE A 133 -2.77 0.08 6.68
CA PHE A 133 -3.75 0.40 5.64
C PHE A 133 -3.66 1.87 5.27
N ALA A 134 -3.40 2.17 4.01
CA ALA A 134 -3.32 3.53 3.51
C ALA A 134 -4.43 3.82 2.49
N SER A 135 -4.86 5.06 2.43
CA SER A 135 -5.73 5.56 1.38
C SER A 135 -5.89 7.07 1.44
N PHE A 136 -6.03 7.72 0.27
CA PHE A 136 -6.49 9.11 0.16
C PHE A 136 -8.00 9.25 0.33
N ASN A 137 -8.75 8.16 0.45
CA ASN A 137 -10.18 8.16 0.70
C ASN A 137 -10.47 7.88 2.18
N GLN A 138 -11.04 8.87 2.87
CA GLN A 138 -11.38 8.76 4.28
C GLN A 138 -12.35 7.61 4.59
N GLN A 139 -13.32 7.37 3.71
CA GLN A 139 -14.34 6.33 3.93
C GLN A 139 -13.73 4.93 3.93
N ARG A 140 -12.73 4.68 3.06
CA ARG A 140 -11.99 3.41 3.03
C ARG A 140 -11.26 3.16 4.34
N LEU A 141 -10.59 4.20 4.87
CA LEU A 141 -9.88 4.10 6.15
C LEU A 141 -10.84 3.88 7.31
N ASP A 142 -11.94 4.63 7.35
CA ASP A 142 -12.94 4.52 8.41
C ASP A 142 -13.56 3.10 8.41
N TYR A 143 -13.87 2.55 7.24
CA TYR A 143 -14.39 1.18 7.08
C TYR A 143 -13.39 0.12 7.59
N VAL A 144 -12.12 0.23 7.19
CA VAL A 144 -11.07 -0.70 7.66
C VAL A 144 -10.89 -0.64 9.18
N ARG A 145 -10.88 0.57 9.74
CA ARG A 145 -10.75 0.77 11.19
C ARG A 145 -11.92 0.14 11.96
N GLU A 146 -13.14 0.28 11.46
CA GLU A 146 -14.34 -0.35 12.03
C GLU A 146 -14.23 -1.87 11.97
N GLU A 147 -13.88 -2.44 10.83
CA GLU A 147 -13.71 -3.89 10.61
C GLU A 147 -12.68 -4.54 11.54
N PHE A 148 -11.65 -3.82 11.92
CA PHE A 148 -10.64 -4.27 12.88
C PHE A 148 -10.84 -3.69 14.29
N SER A 149 -12.00 -3.11 14.59
CA SER A 149 -12.35 -2.52 15.91
C SER A 149 -11.27 -1.53 16.38
N ASN A 150 -10.75 -0.70 15.47
CA ASN A 150 -9.66 0.26 15.69
C ASN A 150 -8.35 -0.37 16.21
N LYS A 151 -8.12 -1.64 15.95
CA LYS A 151 -6.89 -2.36 16.33
C LYS A 151 -5.87 -2.47 15.18
N CYS A 152 -6.21 -1.96 13.99
CA CYS A 152 -5.28 -1.92 12.86
C CYS A 152 -4.46 -0.63 12.86
N ILE A 153 -3.33 -0.67 12.17
CA ILE A 153 -2.54 0.51 11.85
C ILE A 153 -3.05 1.06 10.52
N SER A 154 -3.27 2.37 10.45
CA SER A 154 -3.67 3.04 9.21
C SER A 154 -2.97 4.38 9.05
N SER A 155 -2.84 4.82 7.80
CA SER A 155 -2.41 6.19 7.48
C SER A 155 -3.42 7.22 7.99
N MET A 156 -3.01 8.48 8.02
CA MET A 156 -3.94 9.59 8.19
C MET A 156 -4.75 9.75 6.91
N GLY A 157 -6.06 9.88 7.07
CA GLY A 157 -6.93 10.29 5.97
C GLY A 157 -7.00 11.81 5.81
N PRO A 158 -7.62 12.31 4.74
CA PRO A 158 -7.72 13.75 4.46
C PRO A 158 -8.32 14.57 5.62
N LYS A 159 -9.31 14.03 6.32
CA LYS A 159 -9.92 14.71 7.49
C LYS A 159 -8.93 14.88 8.64
N GLU A 160 -8.12 13.85 8.94
CA GLU A 160 -7.11 13.89 9.98
C GLU A 160 -5.96 14.85 9.61
N ILE A 161 -5.56 14.88 8.33
CA ILE A 161 -4.54 15.81 7.84
C ILE A 161 -4.98 17.24 8.02
N VAL A 162 -6.20 17.59 7.60
CA VAL A 162 -6.78 18.94 7.76
C VAL A 162 -6.87 19.30 9.24
N LYS A 163 -7.40 18.40 10.08
CA LYS A 163 -7.49 18.61 11.52
C LYS A 163 -6.13 18.87 12.16
N THR A 164 -5.12 18.05 11.81
CA THR A 164 -3.76 18.19 12.34
C THR A 164 -3.14 19.53 11.93
N LYS A 165 -3.33 19.94 10.66
CA LYS A 165 -2.87 21.24 10.16
C LYS A 165 -3.52 22.40 10.91
N LEU A 166 -4.83 22.35 11.15
CA LEU A 166 -5.54 23.37 11.93
C LEU A 166 -5.05 23.41 13.40
N CYS A 167 -4.92 22.25 14.03
CA CYS A 167 -4.38 22.17 15.40
C CYS A 167 -2.97 22.75 15.50
N SER A 168 -2.12 22.53 14.49
CA SER A 168 -0.79 23.11 14.42
C SER A 168 -0.81 24.64 14.30
N ILE A 169 -1.69 25.18 13.46
CA ILE A 169 -1.86 26.65 13.30
C ILE A 169 -2.28 27.31 14.62
N PHE A 170 -3.19 26.68 15.34
CA PHE A 170 -3.72 27.23 16.62
C PHE A 170 -2.93 26.76 17.85
N ASN A 171 -1.79 26.09 17.67
CA ASN A 171 -0.96 25.53 18.75
C ASN A 171 -1.72 24.65 19.74
N ILE A 172 -2.72 23.91 19.25
CA ILE A 172 -3.54 22.97 20.04
C ILE A 172 -2.82 21.61 20.05
N LYS A 173 -2.52 21.08 21.24
CA LYS A 173 -1.97 19.72 21.37
C LYS A 173 -2.99 18.71 20.86
N HIS A 174 -2.60 17.93 19.87
CA HIS A 174 -3.41 16.87 19.29
C HIS A 174 -2.60 15.57 19.22
N ASN A 175 -3.13 14.48 19.78
CA ASN A 175 -2.51 13.19 19.68
C ASN A 175 -2.87 12.56 18.33
N VAL A 176 -1.90 12.52 17.43
CA VAL A 176 -2.04 11.88 16.13
C VAL A 176 -0.95 10.82 15.98
N CYS A 177 -1.35 9.61 15.62
CA CYS A 177 -0.39 8.64 15.10
C CYS A 177 -0.05 9.04 13.67
N LEU A 178 1.12 9.68 13.49
CA LEU A 178 1.57 10.18 12.19
C LEU A 178 2.25 9.05 11.43
N LEU A 179 1.54 8.43 10.48
CA LEU A 179 2.17 7.83 9.32
C LEU A 179 1.85 8.74 8.12
N TYR A 180 2.81 9.57 7.76
CA TYR A 180 2.74 10.37 6.54
C TYR A 180 3.36 9.57 5.40
N THR A 181 2.60 9.26 4.37
CA THR A 181 3.12 8.62 3.16
C THR A 181 3.53 9.69 2.15
N THR A 182 4.58 9.42 1.39
CA THR A 182 5.20 10.36 0.45
C THR A 182 4.40 10.60 -0.84
N ASP A 183 3.34 9.83 -1.08
CA ASP A 183 2.51 9.93 -2.29
C ASP A 183 1.89 11.32 -2.53
N ALA A 184 1.68 12.09 -1.45
CA ALA A 184 1.18 13.46 -1.57
C ALA A 184 2.11 14.40 -2.35
N ALA A 185 3.39 14.07 -2.48
CA ALA A 185 4.37 14.85 -3.24
C ALA A 185 4.30 14.57 -4.75
N ASP A 186 3.91 13.36 -5.13
CA ASP A 186 3.84 12.93 -6.53
C ASP A 186 2.50 13.32 -7.19
N GLU A 187 1.44 13.51 -6.39
CA GLU A 187 0.10 13.85 -6.89
C GLU A 187 -0.21 15.36 -6.89
N GLY A 188 0.76 16.21 -6.57
CA GLY A 188 0.69 17.67 -6.73
C GLY A 188 -0.28 18.38 -5.78
N LEU A 189 -0.44 17.90 -4.55
CA LEU A 189 -1.22 18.54 -3.48
C LEU A 189 -0.39 19.52 -2.66
#